data_db4cc460d0b68636e7bb522a1fa1e17f
#
_entry.id   db4cc460d0b68636e7bb522a1fa1e17f
#
_cell.length_a   1.000
_cell.length_b   1.000
_cell.length_c   1.000
_cell.angle_alpha   90.00
_cell.angle_beta   90.00
_cell.angle_gamma   90.00
#
_symmetry.space_group_name_H-M   'P 1'
#
loop_
_entity.id
_entity.type
_entity.pdbx_description
1 polymer ?
#
loop_
_entity_poly.entity_id
_entity_poly.type
_entity_poly.pdbx_seq_one_letter_code
_entity_poly.pdbx_strand_id
1 'polypeptide(L)'
;MRAVGFIDLLIPRGGAGLIKACVEQALVPCIQTGTGICHIYVDKDADLSMALRIVENAKMSRPSVCNAAEVCLVHRDVAKKFLPMLQKSLCDPSREHPAKLLLDKKLFQLLMVLLQMRMILIRNFSIIFSLCMS
;
A
#
# COMPACT_ATOMS: atom_id res chain seq x y z
N MET A 1 -28.98 9.54 12.50
CA MET A 1 -29.26 8.44 11.56
C MET A 1 -30.75 8.17 11.32
N ARG A 2 -31.65 8.62 12.24
CA ARG A 2 -33.10 8.38 12.14
C ARG A 2 -33.93 9.63 11.85
N ALA A 3 -33.31 10.70 11.37
CA ALA A 3 -33.95 12.01 11.15
C ALA A 3 -34.65 12.07 9.77
N VAL A 4 -35.55 11.13 9.53
CA VAL A 4 -36.36 11.09 8.31
C VAL A 4 -37.20 12.37 8.20
N GLY A 5 -37.23 13.00 7.01
CA GLY A 5 -37.89 14.27 6.77
C GLY A 5 -37.08 15.52 7.14
N PHE A 6 -35.92 15.36 7.79
CA PHE A 6 -34.99 16.46 8.09
C PHE A 6 -33.64 16.30 7.38
N ILE A 7 -33.26 15.05 7.00
CA ILE A 7 -32.02 14.73 6.32
C ILE A 7 -32.35 13.81 5.15
N ASP A 8 -31.90 14.18 3.96
CA ASP A 8 -32.12 13.42 2.73
C ASP A 8 -31.05 12.36 2.51
N LEU A 9 -29.81 12.61 3.00
CA LEU A 9 -28.66 11.76 2.73
C LEU A 9 -27.66 11.82 3.88
N LEU A 10 -27.12 10.66 4.26
CA LEU A 10 -26.04 10.49 5.24
C LEU A 10 -24.75 10.09 4.54
N ILE A 11 -23.68 10.85 4.75
CA ILE A 11 -22.32 10.52 4.28
C ILE A 11 -21.42 10.34 5.51
N PRO A 12 -21.29 9.12 6.06
CA PRO A 12 -20.52 8.90 7.26
C PRO A 12 -19.01 9.02 6.98
N ARG A 13 -18.31 9.60 7.95
CA ARG A 13 -16.84 9.69 8.00
C ARG A 13 -16.37 9.14 9.33
N GLY A 14 -15.46 8.16 9.28
CA GLY A 14 -14.90 7.54 10.48
C GLY A 14 -14.41 6.12 10.23
N GLY A 15 -14.11 5.40 11.30
CA GLY A 15 -13.64 4.01 11.22
C GLY A 15 -14.74 3.02 10.81
N ALA A 16 -14.33 1.79 10.48
CA ALA A 16 -15.21 0.74 9.96
C ALA A 16 -16.43 0.46 10.83
N GLY A 17 -16.29 0.53 12.17
CA GLY A 17 -17.41 0.31 13.09
C GLY A 17 -18.51 1.38 12.96
N LEU A 18 -18.12 2.66 12.82
CA LEU A 18 -19.09 3.74 12.59
C LEU A 18 -19.77 3.59 11.25
N ILE A 19 -19.02 3.32 10.21
CA ILE A 19 -19.56 3.11 8.84
C ILE A 19 -20.58 1.97 8.86
N LYS A 20 -20.22 0.83 9.46
CA LYS A 20 -21.12 -0.32 9.61
C LYS A 20 -22.40 0.05 10.37
N ALA A 21 -22.29 0.72 11.51
CA ALA A 21 -23.45 1.15 12.29
C ALA A 21 -24.36 2.11 11.51
N CYS A 22 -23.76 3.01 10.70
CA CYS A 22 -24.54 3.89 9.84
C CYS A 22 -25.34 3.13 8.78
N VAL A 23 -24.69 2.16 8.12
CA VAL A 23 -25.35 1.34 7.07
C VAL A 23 -26.47 0.49 7.63
N GLU A 24 -26.26 -0.12 8.81
CA GLU A 24 -27.23 -1.04 9.42
C GLU A 24 -28.40 -0.33 10.10
N GLN A 25 -28.20 0.89 10.60
CA GLN A 25 -29.18 1.58 11.45
C GLN A 25 -29.76 2.86 10.87
N ALA A 26 -29.25 3.37 9.74
CA ALA A 26 -29.79 4.57 9.13
C ALA A 26 -31.14 4.27 8.47
N LEU A 27 -32.10 5.16 8.74
CA LEU A 27 -33.41 5.17 8.07
C LEU A 27 -33.45 6.11 6.86
N VAL A 28 -32.35 6.85 6.61
CA VAL A 28 -32.14 7.71 5.46
C VAL A 28 -31.10 7.09 4.53
N PRO A 29 -31.11 7.35 3.25
CA PRO A 29 -30.10 6.88 2.31
C PRO A 29 -28.69 7.18 2.82
N CYS A 30 -27.76 6.21 2.67
CA CYS A 30 -26.39 6.32 3.16
C CYS A 30 -25.40 6.06 2.02
N ILE A 31 -24.52 7.02 1.73
CA ILE A 31 -23.39 6.83 0.82
C ILE A 31 -22.13 6.60 1.66
N GLN A 32 -21.58 5.41 1.53
CA GLN A 32 -20.36 5.03 2.23
C GLN A 32 -19.22 4.76 1.24
N THR A 33 -18.01 4.95 1.73
CA THR A 33 -16.79 4.47 1.07
C THR A 33 -16.25 3.28 1.85
N GLY A 34 -15.82 2.22 1.13
CA GLY A 34 -15.11 1.10 1.75
C GLY A 34 -13.65 1.45 2.10
N THR A 35 -12.94 0.50 2.67
CA THR A 35 -11.48 0.56 2.82
C THR A 35 -10.83 0.46 1.45
N GLY A 36 -10.07 1.49 1.06
CA GLY A 36 -9.26 1.46 -0.14
C GLY A 36 -7.90 0.81 0.15
N ILE A 37 -7.38 0.04 -0.79
CA ILE A 37 -6.00 -0.42 -0.81
C ILE A 37 -5.37 0.15 -2.07
N CYS A 38 -4.60 1.24 -1.93
CA CYS A 38 -3.99 1.91 -3.07
C CYS A 38 -2.76 1.16 -3.55
N HIS A 39 -2.68 0.97 -4.86
CA HIS A 39 -1.61 0.22 -5.50
C HIS A 39 -0.76 1.14 -6.37
N ILE A 40 0.54 0.90 -6.41
CA ILE A 40 1.47 1.49 -7.37
C ILE A 40 2.09 0.34 -8.16
N TYR A 41 2.09 0.46 -9.48
CA TYR A 41 2.77 -0.49 -10.36
C TYR A 41 4.00 0.16 -10.98
N VAL A 42 5.15 -0.50 -10.83
CA VAL A 42 6.43 -0.12 -11.45
C VAL A 42 6.69 -1.05 -12.63
N ASP A 43 6.50 -0.52 -13.82
CA ASP A 43 6.69 -1.24 -15.08
C ASP A 43 8.17 -1.45 -15.41
N LYS A 44 8.45 -2.37 -16.33
CA LYS A 44 9.81 -2.64 -16.83
C LYS A 44 10.47 -1.44 -17.51
N ASP A 45 9.66 -0.58 -18.13
CA ASP A 45 10.12 0.60 -18.86
C ASP A 45 10.06 1.88 -18.01
N ALA A 46 9.76 1.76 -16.70
CA ALA A 46 9.69 2.89 -15.79
C ALA A 46 11.08 3.49 -15.50
N ASP A 47 11.14 4.82 -15.35
CA ASP A 47 12.28 5.47 -14.68
C ASP A 47 12.27 5.09 -13.20
N LEU A 48 13.24 4.28 -12.78
CA LEU A 48 13.31 3.75 -11.41
C LEU A 48 13.56 4.84 -10.36
N SER A 49 14.25 5.92 -10.73
CA SER A 49 14.48 7.04 -9.82
C SER A 49 13.20 7.83 -9.58
N MET A 50 12.40 8.03 -10.61
CA MET A 50 11.07 8.64 -10.50
C MET A 50 10.12 7.72 -9.74
N ALA A 51 10.10 6.43 -10.07
CA ALA A 51 9.28 5.43 -9.37
C ALA A 51 9.57 5.41 -7.87
N LEU A 52 10.85 5.47 -7.47
CA LEU A 52 11.25 5.52 -6.06
C LEU A 52 10.66 6.74 -5.35
N ARG A 53 10.80 7.93 -5.94
CA ARG A 53 10.24 9.17 -5.36
C ARG A 53 8.73 9.12 -5.23
N ILE A 54 8.04 8.54 -6.23
CA ILE A 54 6.58 8.39 -6.20
C ILE A 54 6.16 7.47 -5.06
N VAL A 55 6.77 6.27 -4.95
CA VAL A 55 6.45 5.30 -3.89
C VAL A 55 6.76 5.88 -2.51
N GLU A 56 7.91 6.53 -2.36
CA GLU A 56 8.30 7.18 -1.12
C GLU A 56 7.27 8.25 -0.72
N ASN A 57 6.93 9.16 -1.60
CA ASN A 57 5.94 10.20 -1.31
C ASN A 57 4.56 9.61 -1.01
N ALA A 58 4.10 8.64 -1.79
CA ALA A 58 2.77 8.05 -1.64
C ALA A 58 2.61 7.25 -0.33
N LYS A 59 3.72 6.72 0.24
CA LYS A 59 3.67 5.98 1.52
C LYS A 59 4.07 6.84 2.70
N MET A 60 5.12 7.65 2.58
CA MET A 60 5.78 8.24 3.73
C MET A 60 5.24 9.63 4.10
N SER A 61 4.59 10.35 3.16
CA SER A 61 4.12 11.70 3.43
C SER A 61 2.98 11.74 4.46
N ARG A 62 2.01 10.84 4.34
CA ARG A 62 0.87 10.70 5.28
C ARG A 62 0.36 9.26 5.27
N PRO A 63 0.99 8.34 6.00
CA PRO A 63 0.73 6.91 5.88
C PRO A 63 -0.64 6.44 6.37
N SER A 64 -1.30 7.24 7.21
CA SER A 64 -2.60 6.90 7.82
C SER A 64 -3.82 7.33 7.00
N VAL A 65 -3.62 7.99 5.85
CA VAL A 65 -4.74 8.45 5.02
C VAL A 65 -5.19 7.34 4.05
N CYS A 66 -6.47 7.40 3.64
CA CYS A 66 -7.10 6.38 2.80
C CYS A 66 -6.52 6.26 1.38
N ASN A 67 -5.75 7.25 0.92
CA ASN A 67 -5.07 7.25 -0.38
C ASN A 67 -3.56 7.03 -0.27
N ALA A 68 -3.03 6.70 0.90
CA ALA A 68 -1.65 6.27 1.04
C ALA A 68 -1.44 4.92 0.33
N ALA A 69 -0.27 4.73 -0.30
CA ALA A 69 0.03 3.47 -0.96
C ALA A 69 0.18 2.35 0.08
N GLU A 70 -0.54 1.24 -0.15
CA GLU A 70 -0.47 0.04 0.67
C GLU A 70 0.27 -1.09 -0.04
N VAL A 71 0.19 -1.11 -1.37
CA VAL A 71 0.78 -2.16 -2.19
C VAL A 71 1.63 -1.54 -3.28
N CYS A 72 2.83 -2.06 -3.48
CA CYS A 72 3.67 -1.74 -4.63
C CYS A 72 3.91 -3.02 -5.45
N LEU A 73 3.49 -2.99 -6.69
CA LEU A 73 3.70 -4.06 -7.67
C LEU A 73 4.92 -3.68 -8.51
N VAL A 74 5.86 -4.59 -8.66
CA VAL A 74 7.09 -4.33 -9.42
C VAL A 74 7.25 -5.38 -10.51
N HIS A 75 7.47 -4.92 -11.76
CA HIS A 75 7.76 -5.83 -12.85
C HIS A 75 9.05 -6.62 -12.58
N ARG A 76 9.03 -7.93 -12.91
CA ARG A 76 10.13 -8.84 -12.62
C ARG A 76 11.49 -8.36 -13.12
N ASP A 77 11.54 -7.83 -14.35
CA ASP A 77 12.79 -7.48 -15.00
C ASP A 77 13.52 -6.33 -14.32
N VAL A 78 12.78 -5.45 -13.62
CA VAL A 78 13.35 -4.33 -12.87
C VAL A 78 13.44 -4.58 -11.37
N ALA A 79 12.82 -5.63 -10.87
CA ALA A 79 12.76 -5.93 -9.44
C ALA A 79 14.16 -6.01 -8.79
N LYS A 80 15.12 -6.66 -9.45
CA LYS A 80 16.51 -6.79 -8.95
C LYS A 80 17.21 -5.44 -8.75
N LYS A 81 16.86 -4.43 -9.55
CA LYS A 81 17.42 -3.09 -9.43
C LYS A 81 16.62 -2.23 -8.48
N PHE A 82 15.30 -2.29 -8.56
CA PHE A 82 14.41 -1.40 -7.84
C PHE A 82 14.28 -1.74 -6.35
N LEU A 83 14.20 -3.02 -5.98
CA LEU A 83 13.98 -3.43 -4.60
C LEU A 83 15.09 -2.97 -3.63
N PRO A 84 16.39 -3.07 -3.95
CA PRO A 84 17.44 -2.53 -3.09
C PRO A 84 17.36 -1.01 -2.92
N MET A 85 16.97 -0.28 -3.97
CA MET A 85 16.76 1.17 -3.89
C MET A 85 15.61 1.49 -2.95
N LEU A 86 14.50 0.77 -3.08
CA LEU A 86 13.31 0.93 -2.25
C LEU A 86 13.61 0.62 -0.78
N GLN A 87 14.29 -0.50 -0.51
CA GLN A 87 14.68 -0.88 0.83
C GLN A 87 15.58 0.18 1.48
N LYS A 88 16.60 0.63 0.76
CA LYS A 88 17.52 1.67 1.27
C LYS A 88 16.78 2.97 1.57
N SER A 89 15.81 3.35 0.73
CA SER A 89 15.06 4.59 0.92
C SER A 89 14.04 4.48 2.05
N LEU A 90 13.19 3.45 2.06
CA LEU A 90 12.05 3.38 2.98
C LEU A 90 12.38 2.77 4.35
N CYS A 91 13.33 1.84 4.39
CA CYS A 91 13.69 1.10 5.61
C CYS A 91 14.94 1.63 6.29
N ASP A 92 15.42 2.83 5.93
CA ASP A 92 16.59 3.44 6.55
C ASP A 92 16.34 3.67 8.05
N PRO A 93 17.16 3.06 8.95
CA PRO A 93 17.01 3.21 10.40
C PRO A 93 17.19 4.66 10.89
N SER A 94 17.82 5.53 10.09
CA SER A 94 17.99 6.94 10.43
C SER A 94 16.72 7.77 10.26
N ARG A 95 15.69 7.23 9.63
CA ARG A 95 14.38 7.90 9.51
C ARG A 95 13.65 7.89 10.85
N GLU A 96 12.91 8.94 11.12
CA GLU A 96 12.04 9.05 12.30
C GLU A 96 11.00 7.91 12.34
N HIS A 97 10.47 7.54 11.17
CA HIS A 97 9.49 6.46 11.01
C HIS A 97 9.89 5.58 9.81
N PRO A 98 10.78 4.59 9.99
CA PRO A 98 11.15 3.70 8.90
C PRO A 98 9.98 2.77 8.54
N ALA A 99 9.77 2.55 7.24
CA ALA A 99 8.77 1.60 6.79
C ALA A 99 9.26 0.17 6.92
N LYS A 100 8.34 -0.76 7.15
CA LYS A 100 8.60 -2.19 7.12
C LYS A 100 8.06 -2.77 5.82
N LEU A 101 8.92 -3.38 5.01
CA LEU A 101 8.52 -4.08 3.80
C LEU A 101 8.04 -5.49 4.15
N LEU A 102 6.79 -5.79 3.83
CA LEU A 102 6.26 -7.15 3.86
C LEU A 102 6.33 -7.72 2.44
N LEU A 103 7.13 -8.73 2.26
CA LEU A 103 7.40 -9.33 0.96
C LEU A 103 6.61 -10.64 0.82
N ASP A 104 6.06 -10.89 -0.37
CA ASP A 104 5.59 -12.23 -0.71
C ASP A 104 6.75 -13.25 -0.63
N LYS A 105 6.43 -14.51 -0.32
CA LYS A 105 7.45 -15.58 -0.16
C LYS A 105 8.42 -15.68 -1.33
N LYS A 106 7.93 -15.48 -2.56
CA LYS A 106 8.77 -15.48 -3.77
C LYS A 106 9.73 -14.30 -3.82
N LEU A 107 9.29 -13.14 -3.35
CA LEU A 107 10.08 -11.92 -3.31
C LEU A 107 11.11 -11.94 -2.20
N PHE A 108 10.74 -12.49 -1.05
CA PHE A 108 11.67 -12.71 0.05
C PHE A 108 12.88 -13.53 -0.41
N GLN A 109 12.63 -14.61 -1.17
CA GLN A 109 13.71 -15.39 -1.79
C GLN A 109 14.56 -14.57 -2.75
N LEU A 110 13.96 -13.71 -3.58
CA LEU A 110 14.70 -12.85 -4.51
C LEU A 110 15.55 -11.81 -3.75
N LEU A 111 15.01 -11.19 -2.72
CA LEU A 111 15.72 -10.21 -1.89
C LEU A 111 16.87 -10.87 -1.11
N MET A 112 16.68 -12.07 -0.58
CA MET A 112 17.72 -12.85 0.09
C MET A 112 18.83 -13.27 -0.86
N VAL A 113 18.51 -13.54 -2.13
CA VAL A 113 19.52 -13.79 -3.18
C VAL A 113 20.33 -12.54 -3.51
N LEU A 114 19.73 -11.37 -3.51
CA LEU A 114 20.41 -10.09 -3.77
C LEU A 114 21.30 -9.66 -2.60
N LEU A 115 20.98 -10.10 -1.38
CA LEU A 115 21.78 -9.86 -0.17
C LEU A 115 22.87 -10.93 0.07
N GLN A 116 23.24 -11.71 -0.94
CA GLN A 116 24.25 -12.82 -0.88
C GLN A 116 23.83 -14.06 -0.08
N MET A 117 22.55 -14.32 0.09
CA MET A 117 22.08 -15.62 0.55
C MET A 117 21.48 -16.41 -0.62
N ARG A 118 22.10 -17.54 -0.94
CA ARG A 118 21.68 -18.45 -2.04
C ARG A 118 20.27 -18.97 -1.82
N MET A 119 19.40 -18.82 -2.80
CA MET A 119 18.62 -19.89 -3.47
C MET A 119 17.51 -19.36 -4.39
N ILE A 120 17.42 -19.94 -5.45
CA ILE A 120 16.86 -20.14 -6.77
C ILE A 120 15.32 -20.15 -6.85
N LEU A 121 14.80 -19.53 -7.94
CA LEU A 121 13.63 -19.86 -8.79
C LEU A 121 12.24 -19.33 -8.37
N ILE A 122 11.54 -18.64 -9.30
CA ILE A 122 10.31 -19.11 -9.94
C ILE A 122 9.77 -18.12 -10.99
N ARG A 123 9.08 -18.69 -12.01
CA ARG A 123 8.50 -18.11 -13.23
C ARG A 123 7.33 -17.14 -12.96
N ASN A 124 7.27 -16.12 -13.83
CA ASN A 124 6.09 -15.30 -14.17
C ASN A 124 5.10 -14.94 -13.06
N PHE A 125 5.34 -13.83 -12.32
CA PHE A 125 4.25 -13.00 -11.78
C PHE A 125 4.78 -11.70 -11.16
N SER A 126 3.95 -10.65 -11.22
CA SER A 126 4.13 -9.38 -10.53
C SER A 126 4.22 -9.60 -9.03
N ILE A 127 5.15 -8.93 -8.42
CA ILE A 127 5.49 -9.11 -7.02
C ILE A 127 4.66 -8.12 -6.19
N ILE A 128 3.86 -8.63 -5.28
CA ILE A 128 3.08 -7.82 -4.35
C ILE A 128 3.86 -7.73 -3.04
N PHE A 129 4.12 -6.53 -2.57
CA PHE A 129 4.52 -6.32 -1.18
C PHE A 129 3.62 -5.26 -0.55
N SER A 130 3.26 -5.48 0.69
CA SER A 130 2.50 -4.52 1.48
C SER A 130 3.46 -3.68 2.31
N LEU A 131 3.23 -2.38 2.33
CA LEU A 131 3.96 -1.44 3.16
C LEU A 131 3.19 -1.27 4.46
N CYS A 132 3.68 -1.85 5.55
CA CYS A 132 3.11 -1.65 6.88
C CYS A 132 4.04 -0.74 7.68
N MET A 133 3.49 0.31 8.28
CA MET A 133 4.18 1.09 9.30
C MET A 133 3.81 0.51 10.67
N SER A 134 4.80 0.26 11.48
CA SER A 134 4.66 -0.13 12.89
C SER A 134 4.41 1.09 13.75
#